data_2b5cf8a96da4deb86e107967820f8116
#
_entry.id   2b5cf8a96da4deb86e107967820f8116
#
_cell.length_a   1.000
_cell.length_b   1.000
_cell.length_c   1.000
_cell.angle_alpha   90.00
_cell.angle_beta   90.00
_cell.angle_gamma   90.00
#
_symmetry.space_group_name_H-M   'P 1'
#
loop_
_entity.id
_entity.type
_entity.pdbx_description
1 polymer ?
#
loop_
_entity_poly.entity_id
_entity_poly.type
_entity_poly.pdbx_seq_one_letter_code
_entity_poly.pdbx_strand_id
1 'polypeptide(L)'
;MQRAAGSFELGGQLGRMIMAIQIVMDHTGDTRHHFNPDDVQALAKAEERFKKLTGRGFTAAVRTASGEVSKVQSFDPNAEETVFFPRLVGG
;
A
#
# COMPACT_ATOMS: atom_id res chain seq x y z
N MET A 1 -19.47 20.72 18.64
CA MET A 1 -19.51 20.39 18.33
C MET A 1 -19.43 19.82 17.88
N GLN A 2 -19.11 19.52 17.80
CA GLN A 2 -19.03 18.95 17.36
C GLN A 2 -18.84 18.46 16.85
N ARG A 3 -18.55 18.64 16.92
CA ARG A 3 -18.33 18.14 16.53
C ARG A 3 -17.99 17.76 16.08
N ALA A 4 -17.78 17.89 16.26
CA ALA A 4 -17.50 17.48 15.97
C ALA A 4 -17.06 17.11 15.65
N ALA A 5 -16.95 17.23 15.82
CA ALA A 5 -16.64 16.85 15.62
C ALA A 5 -16.15 16.45 15.36
N GLY A 6 -16.10 16.50 15.52
CA GLY A 6 -15.77 16.20 15.30
C GLY A 6 -15.11 15.78 15.16
N SER A 7 -15.04 15.77 15.31
CA SER A 7 -14.60 15.41 15.31
C SER A 7 -14.15 14.96 15.19
N PHE A 8 -13.99 14.98 15.31
CA PHE A 8 -13.64 14.59 15.39
C PHE A 8 -13.09 14.11 15.44
N GLU A 9 -13.09 14.07 15.74
CA GLU A 9 -12.65 13.65 15.92
C GLU A 9 -12.21 13.22 15.77
N LEU A 10 -12.00 13.31 15.89
CA LEU A 10 -11.52 12.94 15.77
C LEU A 10 -11.07 12.37 15.71
N GLY A 11 -11.10 12.24 15.82
CA GLY A 11 -10.56 11.80 15.73
C GLY A 11 -10.04 11.13 15.73
N GLY A 12 -10.15 11.28 15.96
CA GLY A 12 -9.36 10.45 15.98
C GLY A 12 -8.69 9.64 15.39
N GLN A 13 -8.75 9.47 14.88
CA GLN A 13 -7.89 8.85 14.28
C GLN A 13 -6.88 9.62 13.65
N LEU A 14 -6.39 10.49 14.16
CA LEU A 14 -5.33 11.31 13.72
C LEU A 14 -4.13 10.50 13.38
N GLY A 15 -3.44 10.81 12.32
CA GLY A 15 -2.33 10.03 11.83
C GLY A 15 -2.73 8.73 11.21
N ARG A 16 -4.01 8.47 11.19
CA ARG A 16 -4.51 7.26 10.62
C ARG A 16 -4.48 7.33 9.12
N MET A 17 -4.01 6.27 8.50
CA MET A 17 -3.96 6.19 7.06
C MET A 17 -5.36 6.03 6.50
N ILE A 18 -5.77 6.95 5.63
CA ILE A 18 -7.08 6.91 5.01
C ILE A 18 -7.05 6.06 3.75
N MET A 19 -6.02 6.23 2.96
CA MET A 19 -5.87 5.49 1.72
C MET A 19 -4.46 4.94 1.64
N ALA A 20 -4.36 3.73 1.11
CA ALA A 20 -3.07 3.14 0.78
C ALA A 20 -2.95 3.08 -0.73
N ILE A 21 -1.74 2.91 -1.22
CA ILE A 21 -1.51 2.86 -2.65
C ILE A 21 -0.55 1.74 -2.98
N GLN A 22 -0.86 1.03 -4.05
CA GLN A 22 0.06 0.07 -4.66
C GLN A 22 0.47 0.62 -6.02
N ILE A 23 1.76 0.73 -6.25
CA ILE A 23 2.29 1.25 -7.49
C ILE A 23 3.02 0.12 -8.19
N VAL A 24 2.58 -0.19 -9.41
CA VAL A 24 3.21 -1.24 -10.22
C VAL A 24 4.01 -0.55 -11.31
N MET A 25 5.32 -0.72 -11.26
CA MET A 25 6.23 -0.11 -12.23
C MET A 25 6.74 -1.16 -13.18
N ASP A 26 6.59 -0.93 -14.47
CA ASP A 26 7.13 -1.84 -15.47
C ASP A 26 7.66 -1.03 -16.64
N HIS A 27 8.10 -1.72 -17.69
CA HIS A 27 8.72 -1.01 -18.82
C HIS A 27 7.72 -0.19 -19.63
N THR A 28 6.42 -0.33 -19.36
CA THR A 28 5.40 0.48 -20.03
C THR A 28 4.95 1.68 -19.22
N GLY A 29 5.47 1.83 -17.99
CA GLY A 29 5.11 2.93 -17.12
C GLY A 29 4.70 2.44 -15.75
N ASP A 30 3.99 3.28 -15.00
CA ASP A 30 3.52 2.89 -13.70
C ASP A 30 2.00 2.92 -13.64
N THR A 31 1.45 1.99 -12.88
CA THR A 31 0.02 1.89 -12.63
C THR A 31 -0.21 2.02 -11.14
N ARG A 32 -1.16 2.83 -10.74
CA ARG A 32 -1.40 3.12 -9.34
C ARG A 32 -2.78 2.62 -8.94
N HIS A 33 -2.84 1.89 -7.83
CA HIS A 33 -4.07 1.34 -7.29
C HIS A 33 -4.26 1.87 -5.88
N HIS A 34 -5.23 2.76 -5.71
CA HIS A 34 -5.55 3.29 -4.39
C HIS A 34 -6.62 2.41 -3.74
N PHE A 35 -6.50 2.20 -2.44
CA PHE A 35 -7.52 1.44 -1.74
C PHE A 35 -7.59 1.88 -0.28
N ASN A 36 -8.77 1.67 0.31
CA ASN A 36 -9.00 1.97 1.71
C ASN A 36 -8.64 0.73 2.53
N PRO A 37 -7.60 0.80 3.37
CA PRO A 37 -7.18 -0.38 4.12
C PRO A 37 -8.19 -0.83 5.17
N ASP A 38 -9.17 0.00 5.49
CA ASP A 38 -10.24 -0.39 6.40
C ASP A 38 -11.35 -1.18 5.68
N ASP A 39 -11.33 -1.20 4.36
CA ASP A 39 -12.28 -1.96 3.56
C ASP A 39 -11.73 -3.36 3.38
N VAL A 40 -12.39 -4.34 4.02
CA VAL A 40 -11.92 -5.71 4.04
C VAL A 40 -11.76 -6.28 2.63
N GLN A 41 -12.73 -5.98 1.76
CA GLN A 41 -12.67 -6.50 0.39
C GLN A 41 -11.57 -5.84 -0.42
N ALA A 42 -11.37 -4.54 -0.24
CA ALA A 42 -10.30 -3.84 -0.94
C ALA A 42 -8.95 -4.33 -0.46
N LEU A 43 -8.83 -4.58 0.84
CA LEU A 43 -7.59 -5.08 1.40
C LEU A 43 -7.28 -6.49 0.87
N ALA A 44 -8.30 -7.33 0.76
CA ALA A 44 -8.12 -8.68 0.22
C ALA A 44 -7.66 -8.64 -1.22
N LYS A 45 -8.20 -7.73 -2.01
CA LYS A 45 -7.78 -7.57 -3.41
C LYS A 45 -6.35 -7.08 -3.51
N ALA A 46 -5.96 -6.18 -2.60
CA ALA A 46 -4.59 -5.67 -2.59
C ALA A 46 -3.61 -6.79 -2.25
N GLU A 47 -3.97 -7.64 -1.30
CA GLU A 47 -3.14 -8.77 -0.94
C GLU A 47 -3.03 -9.76 -2.09
N GLU A 48 -4.12 -10.01 -2.77
CA GLU A 48 -4.13 -10.89 -3.92
C GLU A 48 -3.23 -10.36 -5.02
N ARG A 49 -3.31 -9.04 -5.28
CA ARG A 49 -2.44 -8.40 -6.25
C ARG A 49 -0.98 -8.52 -5.86
N PHE A 50 -0.68 -8.37 -4.56
CA PHE A 50 0.67 -8.53 -4.05
C PHE A 50 1.20 -9.92 -4.37
N LYS A 51 0.42 -10.96 -4.04
CA LYS A 51 0.85 -12.33 -4.28
C LYS A 51 1.04 -12.62 -5.75
N LYS A 52 0.15 -12.07 -6.57
CA LYS A 52 0.21 -12.30 -8.00
C LYS A 52 1.47 -11.67 -8.61
N LEU A 53 1.77 -10.44 -8.22
CA LEU A 53 2.91 -9.73 -8.77
C LEU A 53 4.24 -10.33 -8.30
N THR A 54 4.34 -10.63 -7.01
CA THR A 54 5.56 -11.25 -6.50
C THR A 54 5.74 -12.65 -7.07
N GLY A 55 4.63 -13.35 -7.35
CA GLY A 55 4.69 -14.64 -8.01
C GLY A 55 5.20 -14.57 -9.43
N ARG A 56 5.09 -13.39 -10.05
CA ARG A 56 5.60 -13.16 -11.40
C ARG A 56 7.04 -12.66 -11.41
N GLY A 57 7.64 -12.53 -10.25
CA GLY A 57 9.02 -12.08 -10.14
C GLY A 57 9.21 -10.62 -9.83
N PHE A 58 8.12 -9.89 -9.57
CA PHE A 58 8.26 -8.50 -9.13
C PHE A 58 8.78 -8.46 -7.70
N THR A 59 9.58 -7.44 -7.42
CA THR A 59 10.04 -7.17 -6.06
C THR A 59 9.10 -6.14 -5.46
N ALA A 60 8.74 -6.34 -4.21
CA ALA A 60 7.86 -5.42 -3.50
C ALA A 60 8.66 -4.69 -2.42
N ALA A 61 8.45 -3.38 -2.32
CA ALA A 61 9.02 -2.57 -1.26
C ALA A 61 7.90 -1.72 -0.68
N VAL A 62 7.93 -1.54 0.64
CA VAL A 62 6.90 -0.74 1.30
C VAL A 62 7.53 0.50 1.89
N ARG A 63 6.74 1.56 1.94
CA ARG A 63 7.10 2.78 2.65
C ARG A 63 6.06 3.00 3.73
N THR A 64 6.53 3.13 4.96
CA THR A 64 5.65 3.35 6.10
C THR A 64 5.37 4.83 6.28
N ALA A 65 4.43 5.15 7.17
CA ALA A 65 4.09 6.54 7.46
C ALA A 65 5.28 7.32 7.99
N SER A 66 6.24 6.63 8.62
CA SER A 66 7.44 7.29 9.11
C SER A 66 8.48 7.53 8.03
N GLY A 67 8.20 7.07 6.81
CA GLY A 67 9.09 7.29 5.68
C GLY A 67 10.12 6.21 5.46
N GLU A 68 10.09 5.16 6.26
CA GLU A 68 11.02 4.06 6.08
C GLU A 68 10.62 3.22 4.87
N VAL A 69 11.62 2.80 4.10
CA VAL A 69 11.41 1.97 2.92
C VAL A 69 12.15 0.66 3.13
N SER A 70 11.46 -0.45 2.90
CA SER A 70 12.09 -1.75 3.03
C SER A 70 11.46 -2.74 2.07
N LYS A 71 12.26 -3.69 1.61
CA LYS A 71 11.76 -4.76 0.77
C LYS A 71 10.98 -5.75 1.64
N VAL A 72 9.89 -6.27 1.09
CA VAL A 72 9.06 -7.20 1.84
C VAL A 72 8.74 -8.40 0.95
N GLN A 73 8.52 -9.54 1.60
CA GLN A 73 8.16 -10.76 0.90
C GLN A 73 6.70 -11.14 1.13
N SER A 74 6.03 -10.44 2.03
CA SER A 74 4.64 -10.69 2.30
C SER A 74 3.90 -9.36 2.39
N PHE A 75 2.60 -9.42 2.16
CA PHE A 75 1.75 -8.24 2.14
C PHE A 75 1.70 -7.59 3.52
N ASP A 76 1.91 -6.28 3.56
CA ASP A 76 1.82 -5.50 4.80
C ASP A 76 0.58 -4.63 4.71
N PRO A 77 -0.48 -4.98 5.47
CA PRO A 77 -1.72 -4.20 5.41
C PRO A 77 -1.59 -2.81 6.01
N ASN A 78 -0.50 -2.55 6.73
CA ASN A 78 -0.28 -1.25 7.34
C ASN A 78 0.63 -0.35 6.52
N ALA A 79 1.09 -0.83 5.38
CA ALA A 79 1.95 -0.02 4.53
C ALA A 79 1.15 1.07 3.86
N GLU A 80 1.67 2.28 3.90
CA GLU A 80 1.05 3.42 3.25
C GLU A 80 1.23 3.31 1.74
N GLU A 81 2.37 2.82 1.33
CA GLU A 81 2.70 2.71 -0.07
C GLU A 81 3.47 1.42 -0.32
N THR A 82 3.05 0.67 -1.32
CA THR A 82 3.75 -0.54 -1.74
C THR A 82 4.12 -0.37 -3.22
N VAL A 83 5.40 -0.51 -3.53
CA VAL A 83 5.89 -0.34 -4.89
C VAL A 83 6.36 -1.70 -5.39
N PHE A 84 5.90 -2.06 -6.57
CA PHE A 84 6.31 -3.30 -7.24
C PHE A 84 7.15 -2.92 -8.45
N PHE A 85 8.31 -3.52 -8.57
CA PHE A 85 9.17 -3.25 -9.72
C PHE A 85 9.77 -4.57 -10.21
N PRO A 86 10.09 -4.65 -11.51
CA PRO A 86 10.60 -5.88 -12.07
C PRO A 86 11.93 -6.23 -11.42
N ARG A 87 12.08 -7.50 -11.14
CA ARG A 87 13.33 -7.99 -10.58
C ARG A 87 14.42 -7.83 -11.62
N LEU A 88 15.51 -7.21 -11.22
CA LEU A 88 16.65 -7.11 -12.10
C LEU A 88 17.35 -8.44 -12.09
N VAL A 89 17.31 -9.09 -13.23
CA VAL A 89 18.07 -10.32 -13.40
C VAL A 89 19.47 -9.87 -13.66
N GLY A 90 20.30 -10.04 -12.71
CA GLY A 90 21.63 -9.58 -12.80
C GLY A 90 22.28 -10.17 -14.03
N GLY A 91 22.39 -9.40 -14.92
CA GLY A 91 23.06 -9.83 -16.15
C GLY A 91 24.43 -9.79 -15.80
#